data_82a38af87be4c5fc7b3142a1bfd36ecc
#
_entry.id   82a38af87be4c5fc7b3142a1bfd36ecc
#
_cell.length_a   1.000
_cell.length_b   1.000
_cell.length_c   1.000
_cell.angle_alpha   90.00
_cell.angle_beta   90.00
_cell.angle_gamma   90.00
#
_symmetry.space_group_name_H-M   'P 1'
#
loop_
_entity.id
_entity.type
_entity.pdbx_description
1 polymer ?
#
loop_
_entity_poly.entity_id
_entity_poly.type
_entity_poly.pdbx_seq_one_letter_code
_entity_poly.pdbx_strand_id
1 'polypeptide(L)'
;MSTTDSRPLLHVVAGIILNSQGEYLLSSRPAGKPYAGYWEFAGGKVEAGESETAALQREFEEELGIRIHAAVPWLCRVHSYEHARVRLRFYRVAADQWSGGIQAREGQAWSWQKAGDFTVSPMLPANGPLLKALSVPTELALSADGALCGENGMGAYRVVPYASALPQEANILLPVGALQTSGRPPQAESVWVEVADANEYRAAAAHPATDVLLWRVADGSDAQAVLEALAEGCAVPLAVAA
;
A
#
# COMPACT_ATOMS: atom_id res chain seq x y z
N MET A 1 27.56 1.36 10.21
CA MET A 1 26.85 1.38 11.51
C MET A 1 25.54 2.11 11.28
N SER A 2 24.43 1.39 11.27
CA SER A 2 23.10 2.01 11.11
C SER A 2 22.74 2.67 12.43
N THR A 3 22.77 3.98 12.50
CA THR A 3 22.27 4.72 13.67
C THR A 3 20.76 4.50 13.73
N THR A 4 20.32 3.79 14.74
CA THR A 4 18.88 3.60 15.01
C THR A 4 18.29 4.99 15.29
N ASP A 5 17.33 5.42 14.47
CA ASP A 5 16.64 6.69 14.66
C ASP A 5 15.87 6.64 16.00
N SER A 6 16.35 7.40 16.99
CA SER A 6 15.80 7.41 18.35
C SER A 6 14.66 8.40 18.57
N ARG A 7 14.24 9.11 17.53
CA ARG A 7 13.12 10.07 17.63
C ARG A 7 11.81 9.35 17.96
N PRO A 8 10.89 10.00 18.70
CA PRO A 8 9.57 9.44 18.98
C PRO A 8 8.87 8.99 17.68
N LEU A 9 8.27 7.83 17.72
CA LEU A 9 7.48 7.30 16.60
C LEU A 9 6.07 7.88 16.67
N LEU A 10 5.74 8.76 15.74
CA LEU A 10 4.40 9.32 15.62
C LEU A 10 3.50 8.33 14.86
N HIS A 11 2.32 8.07 15.40
CA HIS A 11 1.30 7.26 14.71
C HIS A 11 0.44 8.17 13.83
N VAL A 12 0.33 7.79 12.57
CA VAL A 12 -0.41 8.51 11.54
C VAL A 12 -1.27 7.52 10.76
N VAL A 13 -2.51 7.89 10.51
CA VAL A 13 -3.43 7.15 9.63
C VAL A 13 -3.64 7.92 8.34
N ALA A 14 -3.81 7.20 7.23
CA ALA A 14 -4.15 7.79 5.94
C ALA A 14 -5.14 6.90 5.18
N GLY A 15 -6.03 7.50 4.42
CA GLY A 15 -7.07 6.79 3.68
C GLY A 15 -6.83 6.78 2.18
N ILE A 16 -6.90 5.59 1.63
CA ILE A 16 -6.94 5.34 0.19
C ILE A 16 -8.41 5.33 -0.23
N ILE A 17 -8.96 6.52 -0.52
CA ILE A 17 -10.37 6.69 -0.87
C ILE A 17 -10.55 6.39 -2.36
N LEU A 18 -11.51 5.53 -2.68
CA LEU A 18 -11.90 5.22 -4.06
C LEU A 18 -13.23 5.88 -4.41
N ASN A 19 -13.35 6.32 -5.65
CA ASN A 19 -14.65 6.65 -6.24
C ASN A 19 -15.25 5.44 -6.98
N SER A 20 -16.45 5.60 -7.55
CA SER A 20 -17.14 4.55 -8.30
C SER A 20 -16.46 4.17 -9.63
N GLN A 21 -15.50 4.96 -10.11
CA GLN A 21 -14.65 4.68 -11.27
C GLN A 21 -13.35 3.96 -10.88
N GLY A 22 -13.13 3.66 -9.59
CA GLY A 22 -11.90 3.04 -9.10
C GLY A 22 -10.69 3.98 -9.06
N GLU A 23 -10.92 5.29 -9.11
CA GLU A 23 -9.86 6.29 -8.99
C GLU A 23 -9.59 6.61 -7.51
N TYR A 24 -8.35 6.97 -7.21
CA TYR A 24 -7.87 7.30 -5.87
C TYR A 24 -7.85 8.80 -5.62
N LEU A 25 -8.30 9.21 -4.45
CA LEU A 25 -8.25 10.60 -4.01
C LEU A 25 -6.85 10.95 -3.49
N LEU A 26 -6.25 11.96 -4.07
CA LEU A 26 -5.07 12.62 -3.52
C LEU A 26 -5.38 14.07 -3.16
N SER A 27 -4.72 14.58 -2.13
CA SER A 27 -4.77 15.99 -1.72
C SER A 27 -3.38 16.59 -1.66
N SER A 28 -3.26 17.90 -1.92
CA SER A 28 -2.00 18.60 -1.75
C SER A 28 -1.86 19.11 -0.31
N ARG A 29 -0.64 19.11 0.22
CA ARG A 29 -0.38 19.69 1.55
C ARG A 29 -0.59 21.18 1.53
N PRO A 30 -1.38 21.75 2.47
CA PRO A 30 -1.66 23.17 2.52
C PRO A 30 -0.41 24.00 2.84
N ALA A 31 -0.48 25.30 2.54
CA ALA A 31 0.57 26.24 2.89
C ALA A 31 0.85 26.24 4.41
N GLY A 32 2.13 26.36 4.77
CA GLY A 32 2.56 26.38 6.18
C GLY A 32 2.84 25.02 6.80
N LYS A 33 2.42 23.90 6.18
CA LYS A 33 2.84 22.55 6.59
C LYS A 33 4.19 22.17 5.92
N PRO A 34 5.03 21.31 6.54
CA PRO A 34 6.20 20.74 5.85
C PRO A 34 5.81 20.10 4.52
N TYR A 35 6.63 20.27 3.49
CA TYR A 35 6.33 19.80 2.12
C TYR A 35 5.07 20.43 1.52
N ALA A 36 4.78 21.72 1.79
CA ALA A 36 3.65 22.43 1.19
C ALA A 36 3.60 22.25 -0.32
N GLY A 37 2.41 21.95 -0.87
CA GLY A 37 2.19 21.69 -2.29
C GLY A 37 2.53 20.27 -2.76
N TYR A 38 3.12 19.43 -1.93
CA TYR A 38 3.30 18.00 -2.23
C TYR A 38 1.97 17.27 -2.10
N TRP A 39 1.77 16.26 -2.96
CA TRP A 39 0.56 15.44 -2.96
C TRP A 39 0.72 14.21 -2.06
N GLU A 40 -0.37 13.88 -1.37
CA GLU A 40 -0.43 12.78 -0.42
C GLU A 40 -1.84 12.18 -0.34
N PHE A 41 -1.95 11.03 0.34
CA PHE A 41 -3.23 10.52 0.80
C PHE A 41 -3.62 11.27 2.07
N ALA A 42 -4.85 11.78 2.12
CA ALA A 42 -5.37 12.53 3.27
C ALA A 42 -5.35 11.69 4.55
N GLY A 43 -5.14 12.36 5.68
CA GLY A 43 -5.07 11.75 6.98
C GLY A 43 -4.18 12.52 7.95
N GLY A 44 -4.08 12.02 9.17
CA GLY A 44 -3.35 12.73 10.19
C GLY A 44 -2.93 11.87 11.37
N LYS A 45 -2.55 12.54 12.46
CA LYS A 45 -2.05 11.88 13.66
C LYS A 45 -3.18 11.21 14.43
N VAL A 46 -2.89 10.04 14.97
CA VAL A 46 -3.76 9.42 15.98
C VAL A 46 -3.52 10.11 17.32
N GLU A 47 -4.56 10.67 17.89
CA GLU A 47 -4.49 11.37 19.16
C GLU A 47 -4.49 10.40 20.37
N ALA A 48 -4.12 10.88 21.53
CA ALA A 48 -4.06 10.06 22.74
C ALA A 48 -5.45 9.51 23.10
N GLY A 49 -5.58 8.18 23.19
CA GLY A 49 -6.85 7.52 23.51
C GLY A 49 -7.79 7.35 22.33
N GLU A 50 -7.41 7.81 21.14
CA GLU A 50 -8.18 7.65 19.90
C GLU A 50 -7.84 6.32 19.21
N SER A 51 -8.83 5.67 18.61
CA SER A 51 -8.56 4.53 17.71
C SER A 51 -8.10 5.01 16.32
N GLU A 52 -7.36 4.18 15.59
CA GLU A 52 -6.92 4.51 14.22
C GLU A 52 -8.11 4.83 13.29
N THR A 53 -9.23 4.11 13.44
CA THR A 53 -10.44 4.36 12.65
C THR A 53 -11.15 5.66 13.04
N ALA A 54 -11.16 6.01 14.32
CA ALA A 54 -11.70 7.30 14.78
C ALA A 54 -10.86 8.46 14.26
N ALA A 55 -9.53 8.35 14.34
CA ALA A 55 -8.62 9.34 13.77
C ALA A 55 -8.85 9.52 12.27
N LEU A 56 -8.96 8.41 11.52
CA LEU A 56 -9.25 8.45 10.10
C LEU A 56 -10.56 9.20 9.80
N GLN A 57 -11.64 8.88 10.52
CA GLN A 57 -12.94 9.53 10.35
C GLN A 57 -12.87 11.04 10.67
N ARG A 58 -12.22 11.41 11.77
CA ARG A 58 -12.04 12.81 12.19
C ARG A 58 -11.25 13.61 11.15
N GLU A 59 -10.10 13.12 10.72
CA GLU A 59 -9.23 13.80 9.75
C GLU A 59 -9.95 14.02 8.40
N PHE A 60 -10.71 13.03 7.92
CA PHE A 60 -11.46 13.19 6.68
C PHE A 60 -12.64 14.16 6.78
N GLU A 61 -13.31 14.21 7.93
CA GLU A 61 -14.34 15.23 8.20
C GLU A 61 -13.71 16.62 8.28
N GLU A 62 -12.58 16.77 8.98
CA GLU A 62 -11.87 18.04 9.17
C GLU A 62 -11.28 18.58 7.88
N GLU A 63 -10.51 17.75 7.14
CA GLU A 63 -9.79 18.18 5.95
C GLU A 63 -10.67 18.27 4.71
N LEU A 64 -11.56 17.30 4.50
CA LEU A 64 -12.28 17.11 3.24
C LEU A 64 -13.81 17.17 3.35
N GLY A 65 -14.36 17.24 4.55
CA GLY A 65 -15.81 17.32 4.78
C GLY A 65 -16.58 16.06 4.43
N ILE A 66 -15.91 14.92 4.31
CA ILE A 66 -16.52 13.63 4.00
C ILE A 66 -16.55 12.73 5.22
N ARG A 67 -17.50 11.80 5.24
CA ARG A 67 -17.69 10.83 6.33
C ARG A 67 -17.29 9.44 5.86
N ILE A 68 -16.39 8.80 6.62
CA ILE A 68 -16.00 7.42 6.43
C ILE A 68 -16.92 6.52 7.27
N HIS A 69 -17.57 5.54 6.63
CA HIS A 69 -18.47 4.59 7.28
C HIS A 69 -17.78 3.28 7.62
N ALA A 70 -16.86 2.83 6.73
CA ALA A 70 -16.04 1.66 6.93
C ALA A 70 -14.68 1.86 6.26
N ALA A 71 -13.66 1.18 6.77
CA ALA A 71 -12.32 1.20 6.23
C ALA A 71 -11.62 -0.14 6.51
N VAL A 72 -10.89 -0.65 5.55
CA VAL A 72 -10.16 -1.91 5.67
C VAL A 72 -8.67 -1.61 5.85
N PRO A 73 -8.02 -2.10 6.92
CA PRO A 73 -6.57 -1.99 7.07
C PRO A 73 -5.85 -2.56 5.85
N TRP A 74 -4.82 -1.85 5.37
CA TRP A 74 -4.08 -2.30 4.20
C TRP A 74 -2.57 -2.37 4.47
N LEU A 75 -1.87 -1.25 4.45
CA LEU A 75 -0.42 -1.22 4.65
C LEU A 75 -0.02 -0.49 5.93
N CYS A 76 1.12 -0.90 6.50
CA CYS A 76 1.75 -0.20 7.61
C CYS A 76 3.24 0.00 7.29
N ARG A 77 3.69 1.24 7.28
CA ARG A 77 5.09 1.57 6.98
C ARG A 77 5.67 2.53 8.01
N VAL A 78 6.94 2.38 8.29
CA VAL A 78 7.69 3.37 9.07
C VAL A 78 8.53 4.20 8.09
N HIS A 79 8.42 5.51 8.19
CA HIS A 79 9.19 6.44 7.40
C HIS A 79 9.86 7.48 8.29
N SER A 80 11.14 7.79 8.02
CA SER A 80 11.89 8.83 8.72
C SER A 80 12.07 10.03 7.80
N TYR A 81 11.32 11.09 8.09
CA TYR A 81 11.54 12.42 7.51
C TYR A 81 12.66 13.14 8.30
N GLU A 82 13.17 14.26 7.78
CA GLU A 82 14.14 15.09 8.51
C GLU A 82 13.59 15.56 9.87
N HIS A 83 12.32 15.90 9.92
CA HIS A 83 11.66 16.49 11.10
C HIS A 83 10.92 15.49 11.99
N ALA A 84 10.60 14.28 11.51
CA ALA A 84 9.80 13.31 12.24
C ALA A 84 10.05 11.86 11.80
N ARG A 85 9.85 10.93 12.72
CA ARG A 85 9.74 9.50 12.43
C ARG A 85 8.29 9.10 12.57
N VAL A 86 7.69 8.52 11.54
CA VAL A 86 6.25 8.24 11.49
C VAL A 86 5.98 6.76 11.19
N ARG A 87 5.01 6.19 11.90
CA ARG A 87 4.35 4.94 11.54
C ARG A 87 3.07 5.29 10.80
N LEU A 88 3.04 5.03 9.50
CA LEU A 88 1.93 5.32 8.60
C LEU A 88 1.07 4.06 8.46
N ARG A 89 -0.16 4.12 8.91
CA ARG A 89 -1.16 3.08 8.73
C ARG A 89 -2.14 3.51 7.65
N PHE A 90 -2.17 2.75 6.55
CA PHE A 90 -3.04 3.02 5.41
C PHE A 90 -4.29 2.15 5.46
N TYR A 91 -5.42 2.76 5.18
CA TYR A 91 -6.72 2.11 5.11
C TYR A 91 -7.30 2.27 3.71
N ARG A 92 -7.89 1.22 3.16
CA ARG A 92 -8.70 1.31 1.93
C ARG A 92 -10.14 1.62 2.31
N VAL A 93 -10.74 2.55 1.57
CA VAL A 93 -12.13 2.95 1.72
C VAL A 93 -12.78 2.85 0.35
N ALA A 94 -13.66 1.87 0.15
CA ALA A 94 -14.36 1.66 -1.09
C ALA A 94 -15.39 2.78 -1.36
N ALA A 95 -15.86 2.88 -2.59
CA ALA A 95 -16.75 3.98 -3.02
C ALA A 95 -18.08 4.05 -2.27
N ASP A 96 -18.57 2.94 -1.77
CA ASP A 96 -19.81 2.82 -0.96
C ASP A 96 -19.56 2.96 0.56
N GLN A 97 -18.30 3.10 0.98
CA GLN A 97 -17.90 3.19 2.40
C GLN A 97 -17.67 4.62 2.88
N TRP A 98 -17.94 5.60 2.05
CA TRP A 98 -17.89 7.01 2.43
C TRP A 98 -19.03 7.82 1.80
N SER A 99 -19.28 9.01 2.33
CA SER A 99 -20.32 9.92 1.84
C SER A 99 -19.97 11.38 2.06
N GLY A 100 -20.69 12.26 1.37
CA GLY A 100 -20.49 13.71 1.41
C GLY A 100 -19.87 14.24 0.13
N GLY A 101 -19.80 15.56 0.02
CA GLY A 101 -19.13 16.27 -1.08
C GLY A 101 -17.74 16.72 -0.62
N ILE A 102 -16.71 16.40 -1.41
CA ILE A 102 -15.33 16.77 -1.09
C ILE A 102 -15.17 18.30 -1.09
N GLN A 103 -14.65 18.83 -0.01
CA GLN A 103 -14.38 20.24 0.22
C GLN A 103 -12.94 20.43 0.69
N ALA A 104 -12.21 21.35 0.09
CA ALA A 104 -10.86 21.71 0.52
C ALA A 104 -10.93 22.62 1.76
N ARG A 105 -11.17 22.08 2.94
CA ARG A 105 -11.40 22.86 4.18
C ARG A 105 -10.15 23.52 4.75
N GLU A 106 -8.98 23.03 4.39
CA GLU A 106 -7.68 23.61 4.77
C GLU A 106 -7.01 24.40 3.62
N GLY A 107 -7.72 24.64 2.52
CA GLY A 107 -7.17 25.33 1.34
C GLY A 107 -6.28 24.46 0.47
N GLN A 108 -6.26 23.14 0.69
CA GLN A 108 -5.56 22.16 -0.16
C GLN A 108 -6.29 21.97 -1.50
N ALA A 109 -5.55 21.62 -2.55
CA ALA A 109 -6.14 21.07 -3.76
C ALA A 109 -6.40 19.57 -3.57
N TRP A 110 -7.33 19.00 -4.34
CA TRP A 110 -7.56 17.57 -4.41
C TRP A 110 -7.80 17.12 -5.86
N SER A 111 -7.51 15.86 -6.14
CA SER A 111 -7.66 15.28 -7.48
C SER A 111 -7.88 13.79 -7.43
N TRP A 112 -8.76 13.28 -8.31
CA TRP A 112 -8.90 11.86 -8.57
C TRP A 112 -7.78 11.38 -9.49
N GLN A 113 -7.18 10.24 -9.19
CA GLN A 113 -6.04 9.67 -9.90
C GLN A 113 -6.26 8.20 -10.20
N LYS A 114 -5.88 7.75 -11.38
CA LYS A 114 -5.94 6.33 -11.75
C LYS A 114 -4.72 5.57 -11.24
N ALA A 115 -4.93 4.31 -10.87
CA ALA A 115 -3.84 3.41 -10.52
C ALA A 115 -2.84 3.30 -11.68
N GLY A 116 -1.58 3.62 -11.40
CA GLY A 116 -0.51 3.60 -12.40
C GLY A 116 -0.41 4.85 -13.29
N ASP A 117 -1.47 5.68 -13.36
CA ASP A 117 -1.49 6.95 -14.13
C ASP A 117 -1.72 8.13 -13.19
N PHE A 118 -0.70 8.46 -12.39
CA PHE A 118 -0.73 9.58 -11.46
C PHE A 118 -0.21 10.84 -12.14
N THR A 119 -1.10 11.80 -12.38
CA THR A 119 -0.82 13.03 -13.13
C THR A 119 -0.42 14.22 -12.26
N VAL A 120 -0.54 14.10 -10.93
CA VAL A 120 -0.18 15.15 -9.97
C VAL A 120 1.23 14.97 -9.41
N SER A 121 1.93 16.08 -9.19
CA SER A 121 3.30 16.10 -8.64
C SER A 121 3.61 17.44 -7.93
N PRO A 122 4.64 17.50 -7.07
CA PRO A 122 5.44 16.39 -6.56
C PRO A 122 4.70 15.55 -5.54
N MET A 123 5.07 14.28 -5.40
CA MET A 123 4.51 13.37 -4.39
C MET A 123 5.33 13.40 -3.11
N LEU A 124 4.65 13.28 -1.97
CA LEU A 124 5.32 13.13 -0.68
C LEU A 124 6.24 11.87 -0.70
N PRO A 125 7.50 11.93 -0.21
CA PRO A 125 8.45 10.82 -0.33
C PRO A 125 7.94 9.46 0.17
N ALA A 126 7.17 9.43 1.27
CA ALA A 126 6.60 8.19 1.79
C ALA A 126 5.57 7.53 0.85
N ASN A 127 5.00 8.27 -0.10
CA ASN A 127 3.92 7.78 -0.98
C ASN A 127 4.44 7.06 -2.24
N GLY A 128 5.68 7.26 -2.65
CA GLY A 128 6.24 6.60 -3.84
C GLY A 128 6.01 5.09 -3.86
N PRO A 129 6.40 4.34 -2.81
CA PRO A 129 6.14 2.90 -2.73
C PRO A 129 4.65 2.52 -2.72
N LEU A 130 3.78 3.42 -2.21
CA LEU A 130 2.33 3.20 -2.22
C LEU A 130 1.73 3.29 -3.60
N LEU A 131 2.17 4.24 -4.42
CA LEU A 131 1.71 4.35 -5.80
C LEU A 131 2.02 3.08 -6.60
N LYS A 132 3.20 2.50 -6.37
CA LYS A 132 3.56 1.20 -6.94
C LYS A 132 2.66 0.08 -6.42
N ALA A 133 2.41 0.05 -5.11
CA ALA A 133 1.52 -0.91 -4.47
C ALA A 133 0.07 -0.82 -4.98
N LEU A 134 -0.42 0.40 -5.26
CA LEU A 134 -1.75 0.64 -5.83
C LEU A 134 -1.86 0.23 -7.30
N SER A 135 -0.74 0.09 -8.00
CA SER A 135 -0.71 -0.41 -9.38
C SER A 135 -0.87 -1.94 -9.48
N VAL A 136 -0.80 -2.65 -8.34
CA VAL A 136 -1.08 -4.10 -8.29
C VAL A 136 -2.58 -4.32 -8.47
N PRO A 137 -3.02 -5.18 -9.41
CA PRO A 137 -4.43 -5.52 -9.57
C PRO A 137 -5.06 -6.07 -8.30
N THR A 138 -6.33 -5.78 -8.09
CA THR A 138 -7.11 -6.33 -6.96
C THR A 138 -7.51 -7.78 -7.19
N GLU A 139 -7.58 -8.21 -8.45
CA GLU A 139 -7.91 -9.57 -8.85
C GLU A 139 -6.90 -10.09 -9.85
N LEU A 140 -6.45 -11.32 -9.67
CA LEU A 140 -5.51 -12.02 -10.52
C LEU A 140 -5.99 -13.45 -10.76
N ALA A 141 -5.90 -13.90 -12.00
CA ALA A 141 -6.20 -15.26 -12.39
C ALA A 141 -4.90 -16.03 -12.69
N LEU A 142 -4.85 -17.30 -12.29
CA LEU A 142 -3.73 -18.19 -12.65
C LEU A 142 -3.91 -18.66 -14.09
N SER A 143 -2.91 -18.45 -14.94
CA SER A 143 -2.88 -18.90 -16.32
C SER A 143 -2.27 -20.31 -16.44
N ALA A 144 -2.45 -20.95 -17.60
CA ALA A 144 -1.99 -22.32 -17.86
C ALA A 144 -0.47 -22.49 -17.76
N ASP A 145 0.30 -21.43 -17.96
CA ASP A 145 1.77 -21.41 -17.85
C ASP A 145 2.27 -21.02 -16.44
N GLY A 146 1.35 -20.94 -15.48
CA GLY A 146 1.66 -20.63 -14.08
C GLY A 146 1.83 -19.15 -13.77
N ALA A 147 1.60 -18.25 -14.72
CA ALA A 147 1.64 -16.82 -14.46
C ALA A 147 0.33 -16.32 -13.83
N LEU A 148 0.40 -15.26 -13.04
CA LEU A 148 -0.76 -14.53 -12.52
C LEU A 148 -1.07 -13.38 -13.48
N CYS A 149 -2.30 -13.31 -13.96
CA CYS A 149 -2.76 -12.33 -14.95
C CYS A 149 -3.93 -11.53 -14.43
N GLY A 150 -3.94 -10.22 -14.67
CA GLY A 150 -5.01 -9.30 -14.32
C GLY A 150 -4.92 -8.01 -15.12
N GLU A 151 -5.65 -7.01 -14.70
CA GLU A 151 -5.65 -5.68 -15.30
C GLU A 151 -5.55 -4.60 -14.22
N ASN A 152 -4.90 -3.51 -14.53
CA ASN A 152 -4.90 -2.28 -13.74
C ASN A 152 -5.22 -1.07 -14.63
N GLY A 153 -5.11 0.15 -14.09
CA GLY A 153 -5.40 1.37 -14.83
C GLY A 153 -4.52 1.63 -16.07
N MET A 154 -3.42 0.89 -16.22
CA MET A 154 -2.50 0.96 -17.38
C MET A 154 -2.71 -0.17 -18.38
N GLY A 155 -3.57 -1.16 -18.10
CA GLY A 155 -3.87 -2.30 -18.97
C GLY A 155 -3.49 -3.64 -18.36
N ALA A 156 -3.10 -4.60 -19.22
CA ALA A 156 -2.78 -5.95 -18.81
C ALA A 156 -1.60 -6.00 -17.84
N TYR A 157 -1.77 -6.77 -16.77
CA TYR A 157 -0.77 -7.00 -15.73
C TYR A 157 -0.46 -8.49 -15.64
N ARG A 158 0.83 -8.85 -15.65
CA ARG A 158 1.26 -10.24 -15.62
C ARG A 158 2.43 -10.42 -14.68
N VAL A 159 2.38 -11.46 -13.84
CA VAL A 159 3.46 -11.87 -12.93
C VAL A 159 3.90 -13.27 -13.30
N VAL A 160 5.17 -13.44 -13.61
CA VAL A 160 5.70 -14.70 -14.19
C VAL A 160 6.60 -15.40 -13.18
N PRO A 161 6.47 -16.74 -13.01
CA PRO A 161 7.41 -17.49 -12.19
C PRO A 161 8.85 -17.30 -12.71
N TYR A 162 9.80 -17.08 -11.80
CA TYR A 162 11.21 -16.80 -12.14
C TYR A 162 11.85 -17.87 -13.04
N ALA A 163 11.49 -19.14 -12.80
CA ALA A 163 12.03 -20.26 -13.60
C ALA A 163 11.64 -20.20 -15.08
N SER A 164 10.55 -19.50 -15.43
CA SER A 164 10.05 -19.35 -16.80
C SER A 164 10.13 -17.92 -17.33
N ALA A 165 10.71 -16.98 -16.54
CA ALA A 165 10.75 -15.56 -16.90
C ALA A 165 11.68 -15.31 -18.07
N LEU A 166 11.17 -14.59 -19.07
CA LEU A 166 11.96 -14.06 -20.19
C LEU A 166 12.58 -12.71 -19.80
N PRO A 167 13.64 -12.24 -20.49
CA PRO A 167 14.32 -10.99 -20.17
C PRO A 167 13.41 -9.74 -20.16
N GLN A 168 12.31 -9.76 -20.90
CA GLN A 168 11.35 -8.66 -20.99
C GLN A 168 10.27 -8.67 -19.89
N GLU A 169 10.21 -9.74 -19.08
CA GLU A 169 9.21 -9.84 -18.01
C GLU A 169 9.63 -8.97 -16.81
N ALA A 170 8.74 -8.04 -16.44
CA ALA A 170 9.03 -7.04 -15.43
C ALA A 170 8.56 -7.43 -14.02
N ASN A 171 7.46 -8.22 -13.91
CA ASN A 171 6.92 -8.67 -12.62
C ASN A 171 7.25 -10.16 -12.45
N ILE A 172 8.09 -10.46 -11.46
CA ILE A 172 8.66 -11.80 -11.26
C ILE A 172 8.21 -12.38 -9.93
N LEU A 173 7.68 -13.61 -9.96
CA LEU A 173 7.31 -14.39 -8.78
C LEU A 173 8.47 -15.31 -8.37
N LEU A 174 8.90 -15.21 -7.12
CA LEU A 174 9.96 -16.00 -6.51
C LEU A 174 9.45 -16.71 -5.25
N PRO A 175 9.88 -17.94 -4.98
CA PRO A 175 9.77 -18.49 -3.63
C PRO A 175 10.78 -17.80 -2.69
N VAL A 176 10.49 -17.76 -1.37
CA VAL A 176 11.34 -17.10 -0.36
C VAL A 176 12.80 -17.55 -0.44
N GLY A 177 13.05 -18.86 -0.56
CA GLY A 177 14.40 -19.39 -0.64
C GLY A 177 15.22 -18.88 -1.85
N ALA A 178 14.59 -18.67 -3.00
CA ALA A 178 15.24 -18.10 -4.16
C ALA A 178 15.61 -16.63 -3.95
N LEU A 179 14.72 -15.85 -3.32
CA LEU A 179 14.99 -14.47 -2.97
C LEU A 179 16.19 -14.33 -2.01
N GLN A 180 16.24 -15.18 -0.99
CA GLN A 180 17.34 -15.20 -0.02
C GLN A 180 18.69 -15.57 -0.63
N THR A 181 18.70 -16.45 -1.63
CA THR A 181 19.92 -16.98 -2.26
C THR A 181 20.43 -16.07 -3.38
N SER A 182 19.53 -15.60 -4.23
CA SER A 182 19.87 -14.91 -5.48
C SER A 182 19.57 -13.40 -5.45
N GLY A 183 18.82 -12.94 -4.45
CA GLY A 183 18.39 -11.55 -4.36
C GLY A 183 17.37 -11.17 -5.44
N ARG A 184 17.30 -9.87 -5.73
CA ARG A 184 16.38 -9.32 -6.74
C ARG A 184 16.87 -9.63 -8.14
N PRO A 185 16.05 -10.24 -9.03
CA PRO A 185 16.40 -10.40 -10.44
C PRO A 185 16.66 -9.04 -11.10
N PRO A 186 17.75 -8.86 -11.86
CA PRO A 186 18.15 -7.56 -12.41
C PRO A 186 17.10 -6.89 -13.30
N GLN A 187 16.30 -7.69 -14.02
CA GLN A 187 15.25 -7.21 -14.93
C GLN A 187 13.94 -6.90 -14.21
N ALA A 188 13.77 -7.32 -12.93
CA ALA A 188 12.50 -7.20 -12.23
C ALA A 188 12.21 -5.77 -11.83
N GLU A 189 11.14 -5.19 -12.35
CA GLU A 189 10.54 -3.95 -11.86
C GLU A 189 9.74 -4.21 -10.58
N SER A 190 9.06 -5.37 -10.50
CA SER A 190 8.36 -5.82 -9.31
C SER A 190 8.72 -7.26 -8.95
N VAL A 191 9.10 -7.47 -7.70
CA VAL A 191 9.39 -8.79 -7.13
C VAL A 191 8.25 -9.22 -6.23
N TRP A 192 7.57 -10.27 -6.67
CA TRP A 192 6.55 -10.96 -5.91
C TRP A 192 7.18 -12.14 -5.18
N VAL A 193 6.86 -12.30 -3.92
CA VAL A 193 7.41 -13.40 -3.13
C VAL A 193 6.28 -14.30 -2.65
N GLU A 194 6.32 -15.55 -3.09
CA GLU A 194 5.39 -16.57 -2.66
C GLU A 194 5.76 -17.08 -1.27
N VAL A 195 4.77 -17.11 -0.39
CA VAL A 195 4.89 -17.57 1.00
C VAL A 195 3.80 -18.59 1.30
N ALA A 196 4.15 -19.62 2.07
CA ALA A 196 3.24 -20.70 2.45
C ALA A 196 2.84 -20.65 3.93
N ASP A 197 3.59 -19.96 4.78
CA ASP A 197 3.31 -19.87 6.20
C ASP A 197 3.72 -18.51 6.82
N ALA A 198 3.40 -18.32 8.09
CA ALA A 198 3.70 -17.09 8.83
C ALA A 198 5.20 -16.83 9.03
N ASN A 199 6.07 -17.84 8.99
CA ASN A 199 7.52 -17.65 9.13
C ASN A 199 8.09 -17.14 7.80
N GLU A 200 7.70 -17.76 6.69
CA GLU A 200 8.04 -17.31 5.35
C GLU A 200 7.52 -15.89 5.11
N TYR A 201 6.28 -15.59 5.52
CA TYR A 201 5.72 -14.25 5.47
C TYR A 201 6.61 -13.23 6.18
N ARG A 202 7.00 -13.49 7.44
CA ARG A 202 7.84 -12.55 8.19
C ARG A 202 9.21 -12.34 7.53
N ALA A 203 9.82 -13.40 7.05
CA ALA A 203 11.11 -13.34 6.37
C ALA A 203 11.03 -12.54 5.06
N ALA A 204 10.01 -12.81 4.26
CA ALA A 204 9.80 -12.13 2.98
C ALA A 204 9.38 -10.66 3.18
N ALA A 205 8.49 -10.36 4.13
CA ALA A 205 8.04 -9.00 4.44
C ALA A 205 9.17 -8.09 4.94
N ALA A 206 10.16 -8.66 5.62
CA ALA A 206 11.35 -7.94 6.09
C ALA A 206 12.42 -7.77 5.01
N HIS A 207 12.34 -8.47 3.88
CA HIS A 207 13.37 -8.43 2.85
C HIS A 207 13.21 -7.20 1.95
N PRO A 208 14.26 -6.38 1.76
CA PRO A 208 14.15 -5.08 1.08
C PRO A 208 13.82 -5.19 -0.43
N ALA A 209 14.05 -6.35 -1.02
CA ALA A 209 13.73 -6.59 -2.43
C ALA A 209 12.28 -7.06 -2.67
N THR A 210 11.50 -7.31 -1.63
CA THR A 210 10.10 -7.71 -1.76
C THR A 210 9.23 -6.49 -2.07
N ASP A 211 8.52 -6.55 -3.18
CA ASP A 211 7.54 -5.52 -3.56
C ASP A 211 6.09 -5.95 -3.25
N VAL A 212 5.78 -7.25 -3.41
CA VAL A 212 4.46 -7.84 -3.16
C VAL A 212 4.63 -9.22 -2.56
N LEU A 213 3.76 -9.61 -1.64
CA LEU A 213 3.66 -10.96 -1.12
C LEU A 213 2.49 -11.69 -1.77
N LEU A 214 2.69 -12.96 -2.12
CA LEU A 214 1.64 -13.87 -2.52
C LEU A 214 1.55 -15.00 -1.48
N TRP A 215 0.48 -15.03 -0.69
CA TRP A 215 0.25 -16.09 0.27
C TRP A 215 -0.68 -17.15 -0.31
N ARG A 216 -0.19 -18.40 -0.39
CA ARG A 216 -1.04 -19.52 -0.77
C ARG A 216 -1.69 -20.11 0.49
N VAL A 217 -3.01 -20.00 0.53
CA VAL A 217 -3.81 -20.50 1.65
C VAL A 217 -4.18 -21.94 1.35
N ALA A 218 -3.65 -22.87 2.12
CA ALA A 218 -3.96 -24.29 1.99
C ALA A 218 -5.16 -24.72 2.84
N ASP A 219 -5.38 -24.07 3.98
CA ASP A 219 -6.47 -24.39 4.91
C ASP A 219 -6.93 -23.19 5.77
N GLY A 220 -7.84 -23.44 6.70
CA GLY A 220 -8.40 -22.42 7.58
C GLY A 220 -7.40 -21.79 8.55
N SER A 221 -6.30 -22.47 8.91
CA SER A 221 -5.26 -21.92 9.80
C SER A 221 -4.42 -20.87 9.07
N ASP A 222 -4.15 -21.08 7.78
CA ASP A 222 -3.48 -20.11 6.92
C ASP A 222 -4.35 -18.87 6.74
N ALA A 223 -5.66 -19.04 6.53
CA ALA A 223 -6.59 -17.92 6.43
C ALA A 223 -6.59 -17.06 7.70
N GLN A 224 -6.53 -17.66 8.89
CA GLN A 224 -6.43 -16.95 10.15
C GLN A 224 -5.10 -16.17 10.25
N ALA A 225 -3.98 -16.78 9.86
CA ALA A 225 -2.67 -16.13 9.85
C ALA A 225 -2.61 -14.93 8.87
N VAL A 226 -3.28 -15.05 7.72
CA VAL A 226 -3.45 -13.91 6.77
C VAL A 226 -4.22 -12.76 7.43
N LEU A 227 -5.33 -13.05 8.12
CA LEU A 227 -6.12 -12.03 8.80
C LEU A 227 -5.33 -11.33 9.91
N GLU A 228 -4.53 -12.07 10.66
CA GLU A 228 -3.63 -11.53 11.68
C GLU A 228 -2.56 -10.61 11.06
N ALA A 229 -1.92 -11.04 9.97
CA ALA A 229 -0.94 -10.24 9.24
C ALA A 229 -1.55 -8.92 8.72
N LEU A 230 -2.77 -8.96 8.21
CA LEU A 230 -3.50 -7.76 7.76
C LEU A 230 -3.85 -6.84 8.94
N ALA A 231 -4.25 -7.41 10.08
CA ALA A 231 -4.57 -6.65 11.29
C ALA A 231 -3.34 -5.96 11.88
N GLU A 232 -2.18 -6.63 11.90
CA GLU A 232 -0.90 -6.05 12.33
C GLU A 232 -0.39 -5.01 11.34
N GLY A 233 -0.63 -5.18 10.05
CA GLY A 233 -0.24 -4.32 8.96
C GLY A 233 0.95 -4.83 8.17
N CYS A 234 0.70 -5.14 6.93
CA CYS A 234 1.73 -5.55 5.98
C CYS A 234 2.60 -4.36 5.57
N ALA A 235 3.92 -4.58 5.44
CA ALA A 235 4.84 -3.54 4.94
C ALA A 235 4.73 -3.36 3.41
N VAL A 236 4.27 -4.39 2.70
CA VAL A 236 4.05 -4.45 1.25
C VAL A 236 2.67 -5.07 0.96
N PRO A 237 2.11 -4.89 -0.24
CA PRO A 237 0.84 -5.52 -0.62
C PRO A 237 0.86 -7.03 -0.42
N LEU A 238 -0.24 -7.58 0.08
CA LEU A 238 -0.46 -9.00 0.25
C LEU A 238 -1.57 -9.46 -0.70
N ALA A 239 -1.22 -10.31 -1.65
CA ALA A 239 -2.15 -11.07 -2.47
C ALA A 239 -2.39 -12.43 -1.82
N VAL A 240 -3.59 -12.98 -1.96
CA VAL A 240 -3.96 -14.28 -1.41
C VAL A 240 -4.45 -15.17 -2.54
N ALA A 241 -3.96 -16.41 -2.57
CA ALA A 241 -4.40 -17.45 -3.49
C ALA A 241 -4.81 -18.70 -2.71
N ALA A 242 -5.88 -19.35 -3.15
CA ALA A 242 -6.33 -20.65 -2.65
C ALA A 242 -5.70 -21.79 -3.46
#